data_4df2dfa986473d0df33caf4ecd779bad
#
_entry.id   4df2dfa986473d0df33caf4ecd779bad
#
_cell.length_a   1.000
_cell.length_b   1.000
_cell.length_c   1.000
_cell.angle_alpha   90.00
_cell.angle_beta   90.00
_cell.angle_gamma   90.00
#
_symmetry.space_group_name_H-M   'P 1'
#
loop_
_entity.id
_entity.type
_entity.pdbx_description
1 polymer ?
#
loop_
_entity_poly.entity_id
_entity_poly.type
_entity_poly.pdbx_seq_one_letter_code
_entity_poly.pdbx_strand_id
1 'polypeptide(L)'
;RVYAQHRQALFGVALRMLGRQEDAEDAVQTTLIRLYRSIGNYRSEARLGSYLMRILINVCYDMLNARKRRTEIESAPAEEIHPPGPDLRLQLEEAILALPERMRACFVLFAVEGYPQQDIADLLEVRIGTVKAQIFQAKERLRDLLTDPPDMRTT
;
A
#
# COMPACT_ATOMS: atom_id res chain seq x y z
N ARG A 1 -4.58 -6.83 -22.70
CA ARG A 1 -4.30 -8.19 -22.22
C ARG A 1 -3.51 -8.22 -20.92
N VAL A 2 -2.36 -7.57 -20.93
CA VAL A 2 -1.49 -7.54 -19.75
C VAL A 2 -2.15 -6.79 -18.61
N TYR A 3 -2.86 -5.73 -18.93
CA TYR A 3 -3.59 -4.94 -17.95
C TYR A 3 -4.67 -5.74 -17.24
N ALA A 4 -5.44 -6.54 -17.99
CA ALA A 4 -6.51 -7.34 -17.40
C ALA A 4 -5.98 -8.36 -16.39
N GLN A 5 -4.77 -8.91 -16.62
CA GLN A 5 -4.14 -9.86 -15.71
C GLN A 5 -3.69 -9.22 -14.41
N HIS A 6 -3.27 -7.95 -14.45
CA HIS A 6 -2.68 -7.28 -13.28
C HIS A 6 -3.64 -6.31 -12.59
N ARG A 7 -4.78 -6.03 -13.20
CA ARG A 7 -5.73 -5.01 -12.72
C ARG A 7 -6.15 -5.24 -11.27
N GLN A 8 -6.55 -6.46 -10.92
CA GLN A 8 -7.02 -6.76 -9.57
C GLN A 8 -5.91 -6.58 -8.54
N ALA A 9 -4.70 -7.04 -8.86
CA ALA A 9 -3.56 -6.89 -7.97
C ALA A 9 -3.22 -5.41 -7.77
N LEU A 10 -3.16 -4.65 -8.85
CA LEU A 10 -2.85 -3.22 -8.80
C LEU A 10 -3.91 -2.47 -7.98
N PHE A 11 -5.19 -2.72 -8.27
CA PHE A 11 -6.28 -2.06 -7.56
C PHE A 11 -6.27 -2.43 -6.08
N GLY A 12 -6.08 -3.71 -5.76
CA GLY A 12 -6.03 -4.18 -4.38
C GLY A 12 -4.92 -3.53 -3.56
N VAL A 13 -3.71 -3.43 -4.14
CA VAL A 13 -2.59 -2.76 -3.50
C VAL A 13 -2.88 -1.27 -3.32
N ALA A 14 -3.37 -0.61 -4.38
CA ALA A 14 -3.70 0.81 -4.33
C ALA A 14 -4.75 1.10 -3.25
N LEU A 15 -5.78 0.26 -3.15
CA LEU A 15 -6.83 0.43 -2.15
C LEU A 15 -6.27 0.30 -0.73
N ARG A 16 -5.37 -0.68 -0.49
CA ARG A 16 -4.74 -0.86 0.82
C ARG A 16 -3.76 0.25 1.14
N MET A 17 -3.12 0.83 0.13
CA MET A 17 -2.21 1.97 0.34
C MET A 17 -2.95 3.28 0.60
N LEU A 18 -4.04 3.53 -0.12
CA LEU A 18 -4.72 4.83 -0.14
C LEU A 18 -6.00 4.88 0.69
N GLY A 19 -6.67 3.74 0.86
CA GLY A 19 -7.86 3.62 1.71
C GLY A 19 -9.17 4.05 1.07
N ARG A 20 -9.13 4.66 -0.12
CA ARG A 20 -10.33 5.15 -0.83
C ARG A 20 -10.39 4.57 -2.22
N GLN A 21 -11.57 4.08 -2.60
CA GLN A 21 -11.80 3.47 -3.91
C GLN A 21 -11.49 4.44 -5.05
N GLU A 22 -11.94 5.69 -4.96
CA GLU A 22 -11.70 6.70 -6.00
C GLU A 22 -10.21 6.96 -6.19
N ASP A 23 -9.47 7.09 -5.10
CA ASP A 23 -8.02 7.31 -5.15
C ASP A 23 -7.30 6.09 -5.71
N ALA A 24 -7.74 4.89 -5.37
CA ALA A 24 -7.17 3.66 -5.90
C ALA A 24 -7.38 3.57 -7.42
N GLU A 25 -8.57 3.90 -7.91
CA GLU A 25 -8.85 3.95 -9.34
C GLU A 25 -7.95 4.96 -10.05
N ASP A 26 -7.81 6.15 -9.49
CA ASP A 26 -6.93 7.19 -10.03
C ASP A 26 -5.47 6.73 -10.06
N ALA A 27 -5.01 6.06 -9.02
CA ALA A 27 -3.64 5.54 -8.96
C ALA A 27 -3.39 4.50 -10.04
N VAL A 28 -4.34 3.60 -10.27
CA VAL A 28 -4.22 2.57 -11.31
C VAL A 28 -4.19 3.23 -12.70
N GLN A 29 -5.08 4.19 -12.95
CA GLN A 29 -5.08 4.92 -14.22
C GLN A 29 -3.77 5.66 -14.45
N THR A 30 -3.27 6.35 -13.45
CA THR A 30 -1.99 7.06 -13.54
C THR A 30 -0.84 6.09 -13.81
N THR A 31 -0.86 4.93 -13.18
CA THR A 31 0.11 3.87 -13.41
C THR A 31 0.12 3.43 -14.87
N LEU A 32 -1.05 3.24 -15.46
CA LEU A 32 -1.17 2.84 -16.86
C LEU A 32 -0.67 3.91 -17.82
N ILE A 33 -0.96 5.18 -17.51
CA ILE A 33 -0.47 6.29 -18.32
C ILE A 33 1.06 6.35 -18.27
N ARG A 34 1.65 6.18 -17.09
CA ARG A 34 3.11 6.15 -16.93
C ARG A 34 3.73 4.95 -17.66
N LEU A 35 3.09 3.79 -17.58
CA LEU A 35 3.54 2.61 -18.33
C LEU A 35 3.53 2.88 -19.83
N TYR A 36 2.44 3.43 -20.35
CA TYR A 36 2.30 3.71 -21.77
C TYR A 36 3.42 4.62 -22.26
N ARG A 37 3.77 5.64 -21.48
CA ARG A 37 4.85 6.57 -21.85
C ARG A 37 6.23 5.92 -21.83
N SER A 38 6.42 4.89 -21.01
CA SER A 38 7.72 4.23 -20.85
C SER A 38 7.82 2.88 -21.55
N ILE A 39 6.75 2.44 -22.25
CA ILE A 39 6.65 1.09 -22.81
C ILE A 39 7.73 0.80 -23.86
N GLY A 40 8.22 1.84 -24.56
CA GLY A 40 9.28 1.68 -25.53
C GLY A 40 10.61 1.25 -24.94
N ASN A 41 10.80 1.43 -23.66
CA ASN A 41 12.02 1.06 -22.92
C ASN A 41 11.92 -0.31 -22.24
N TYR A 42 10.73 -0.94 -22.27
CA TYR A 42 10.50 -2.18 -21.57
C TYR A 42 10.42 -3.35 -22.54
N ARG A 43 11.29 -4.36 -22.38
CA ARG A 43 11.43 -5.46 -23.33
C ARG A 43 11.08 -6.85 -22.79
N SER A 44 10.65 -6.99 -21.53
CA SER A 44 10.40 -8.29 -20.93
C SER A 44 9.02 -8.38 -20.31
N GLU A 45 8.15 -9.21 -20.88
CA GLU A 45 6.82 -9.48 -20.33
C GLU A 45 6.88 -10.16 -18.96
N ALA A 46 7.94 -10.95 -18.70
CA ALA A 46 8.09 -11.69 -17.45
C ALA A 46 8.22 -10.79 -16.23
N ARG A 47 8.71 -9.55 -16.40
CA ARG A 47 8.90 -8.58 -15.31
C ARG A 47 7.87 -7.46 -15.34
N LEU A 48 6.90 -7.54 -16.21
CA LEU A 48 5.92 -6.47 -16.37
C LEU A 48 5.09 -6.27 -15.12
N GLY A 49 4.69 -7.35 -14.44
CA GLY A 49 3.94 -7.28 -13.20
C GLY A 49 4.69 -6.51 -12.11
N SER A 50 5.97 -6.83 -11.91
CA SER A 50 6.81 -6.13 -10.93
C SER A 50 7.04 -4.67 -11.33
N TYR A 51 7.22 -4.41 -12.61
CA TYR A 51 7.39 -3.05 -13.12
C TYR A 51 6.14 -2.20 -12.90
N LEU A 52 4.97 -2.75 -13.22
CA LEU A 52 3.68 -2.10 -12.95
C LEU A 52 3.51 -1.81 -11.46
N MET A 53 3.84 -2.77 -10.62
CA MET A 53 3.71 -2.61 -9.17
C MET A 53 4.64 -1.52 -8.65
N ARG A 54 5.86 -1.43 -9.18
CA ARG A 54 6.80 -0.35 -8.85
C ARG A 54 6.23 1.02 -9.19
N ILE A 55 5.68 1.16 -10.40
CA ILE A 55 5.05 2.42 -10.81
C ILE A 55 3.89 2.74 -9.87
N LEU A 56 3.04 1.76 -9.58
CA LEU A 56 1.87 1.94 -8.72
C LEU A 56 2.28 2.41 -7.32
N ILE A 57 3.26 1.77 -6.70
CA ILE A 57 3.70 2.16 -5.34
C ILE A 57 4.22 3.60 -5.35
N ASN A 58 4.99 3.98 -6.37
CA ASN A 58 5.47 5.35 -6.48
C ASN A 58 4.32 6.35 -6.66
N VAL A 59 3.32 6.01 -7.46
CA VAL A 59 2.10 6.82 -7.61
C VAL A 59 1.40 6.98 -6.27
N CYS A 60 1.25 5.88 -5.52
CA CYS A 60 0.61 5.93 -4.20
C CYS A 60 1.38 6.82 -3.23
N TYR A 61 2.70 6.73 -3.21
CA TYR A 61 3.53 7.63 -2.37
C TYR A 61 3.32 9.09 -2.75
N ASP A 62 3.32 9.40 -4.04
CA ASP A 62 3.09 10.76 -4.52
C ASP A 62 1.72 11.29 -4.08
N MET A 63 0.68 10.47 -4.20
CA MET A 63 -0.68 10.83 -3.79
C MET A 63 -0.78 11.04 -2.29
N LEU A 64 -0.13 10.18 -1.49
CA LEU A 64 -0.10 10.31 -0.03
C LEU A 64 0.65 11.57 0.41
N ASN A 65 1.76 11.89 -0.26
CA ASN A 65 2.50 13.11 0.02
C ASN A 65 1.69 14.37 -0.34
N ALA A 66 0.96 14.33 -1.46
CA ALA A 66 0.08 15.43 -1.84
C ALA A 66 -1.06 15.61 -0.83
N ARG A 67 -1.61 14.50 -0.32
CA ARG A 67 -2.65 14.52 0.71
C ARG A 67 -2.14 15.16 2.01
N LYS A 68 -0.92 14.78 2.44
CA LYS A 68 -0.30 15.37 3.63
C LYS A 68 -0.11 16.87 3.48
N ARG A 69 0.39 17.32 2.33
CA ARG A 69 0.58 18.76 2.07
C ARG A 69 -0.72 19.52 2.12
N ARG A 70 -1.80 18.97 1.57
CA ARG A 70 -3.14 19.59 1.64
C ARG A 70 -3.62 19.69 3.08
N THR A 71 -3.46 18.64 3.85
CA THR A 71 -3.86 18.62 5.27
C THR A 71 -3.11 19.69 6.07
N GLU A 72 -1.82 19.86 5.82
CA GLU A 72 -1.01 20.88 6.49
C GLU A 72 -1.45 22.30 6.11
N ILE A 73 -1.79 22.53 4.84
CA ILE A 73 -2.19 23.86 4.33
C ILE A 73 -3.62 24.20 4.77
N GLU A 74 -4.54 23.24 4.67
CA GLU A 74 -5.98 23.47 4.88
C GLU A 74 -6.39 23.28 6.34
N SER A 75 -5.51 22.83 7.21
CA SER A 75 -5.82 22.45 8.61
C SER A 75 -7.04 21.53 8.67
N ALA A 76 -7.19 20.66 7.67
CA ALA A 76 -8.30 19.74 7.62
C ALA A 76 -8.32 18.86 8.86
N PRO A 77 -9.48 18.62 9.48
CA PRO A 77 -9.56 17.69 10.58
C PRO A 77 -9.03 16.33 10.13
N ALA A 78 -8.23 15.69 10.98
CA ALA A 78 -7.80 14.33 10.74
C ALA A 78 -9.06 13.49 10.44
N GLU A 79 -9.00 12.69 9.37
CA GLU A 79 -10.10 11.78 9.09
C GLU A 79 -10.39 10.97 10.35
N GLU A 80 -11.65 11.01 10.76
CA GLU A 80 -12.05 10.24 11.93
C GLU A 80 -11.72 8.78 11.68
N ILE A 81 -10.77 8.27 12.47
CA ILE A 81 -10.51 6.84 12.48
C ILE A 81 -11.76 6.24 13.12
N HIS A 82 -12.64 5.68 12.28
CA HIS A 82 -13.80 4.98 12.80
C HIS A 82 -13.33 3.83 13.67
N PRO A 83 -13.93 3.63 14.85
CA PRO A 83 -13.59 2.49 15.68
C PRO A 83 -13.78 1.21 14.86
N PRO A 84 -12.85 0.25 14.99
CA PRO A 84 -12.96 -0.99 14.21
C PRO A 84 -14.29 -1.69 14.51
N GLY A 85 -15.00 -2.04 13.45
CA GLY A 85 -16.21 -2.82 13.56
C GLY A 85 -15.96 -4.22 14.10
N PRO A 86 -17.02 -5.00 14.39
CA PRO A 86 -16.85 -6.33 14.95
C PRO A 86 -16.25 -7.36 13.99
N ASP A 87 -16.12 -7.02 12.70
CA ASP A 87 -15.58 -7.91 11.68
C ASP A 87 -14.04 -7.85 11.72
N LEU A 88 -13.41 -8.98 12.00
CA LEU A 88 -11.95 -9.10 12.06
C LEU A 88 -11.28 -8.68 10.76
N ARG A 89 -11.91 -8.97 9.61
CA ARG A 89 -11.38 -8.59 8.31
C ARG A 89 -11.30 -7.08 8.16
N LEU A 90 -12.36 -6.37 8.56
CA LEU A 90 -12.38 -4.90 8.53
C LEU A 90 -11.37 -4.32 9.51
N GLN A 91 -11.23 -4.93 10.69
CA GLN A 91 -10.24 -4.52 11.68
C GLN A 91 -8.82 -4.63 11.11
N LEU A 92 -8.53 -5.73 10.40
CA LEU A 92 -7.22 -5.93 9.78
C LEU A 92 -6.96 -4.90 8.68
N GLU A 93 -7.94 -4.65 7.81
CA GLU A 93 -7.80 -3.66 6.74
C GLU A 93 -7.56 -2.25 7.31
N GLU A 94 -8.28 -1.87 8.36
CA GLU A 94 -8.07 -0.59 9.04
C GLU A 94 -6.70 -0.52 9.71
N ALA A 95 -6.25 -1.61 10.32
CA ALA A 95 -4.95 -1.67 10.96
C ALA A 95 -3.81 -1.54 9.94
N ILE A 96 -3.96 -2.13 8.77
CA ILE A 96 -3.00 -1.97 7.68
C ILE A 96 -2.91 -0.51 7.25
N LEU A 97 -4.05 0.17 7.11
CA LEU A 97 -4.07 1.60 6.76
C LEU A 97 -3.43 2.48 7.82
N ALA A 98 -3.40 2.04 9.08
CA ALA A 98 -2.76 2.78 10.16
C ALA A 98 -1.24 2.65 10.17
N LEU A 99 -0.67 1.73 9.38
CA LEU A 99 0.79 1.59 9.29
C LEU A 99 1.40 2.79 8.54
N PRO A 100 2.62 3.22 8.90
CA PRO A 100 3.34 4.20 8.07
C PRO A 100 3.46 3.70 6.63
N GLU A 101 3.45 4.61 5.67
CA GLU A 101 3.29 4.26 4.26
C GLU A 101 4.33 3.28 3.72
N ARG A 102 5.60 3.42 4.09
CA ARG A 102 6.67 2.53 3.61
C ARG A 102 6.59 1.15 4.25
N MET A 103 6.24 1.10 5.51
CA MET A 103 5.99 -0.15 6.23
C MET A 103 4.77 -0.86 5.64
N ARG A 104 3.72 -0.11 5.35
CA ARG A 104 2.50 -0.62 4.73
C ARG A 104 2.80 -1.23 3.36
N ALA A 105 3.59 -0.55 2.53
CA ALA A 105 3.96 -1.05 1.21
C ALA A 105 4.70 -2.39 1.31
N CYS A 106 5.69 -2.48 2.19
CA CYS A 106 6.44 -3.73 2.39
C CYS A 106 5.52 -4.85 2.85
N PHE A 107 4.65 -4.57 3.81
CA PHE A 107 3.75 -5.59 4.37
C PHE A 107 2.73 -6.06 3.33
N VAL A 108 2.11 -5.14 2.60
CA VAL A 108 1.09 -5.49 1.60
C VAL A 108 1.71 -6.32 0.47
N LEU A 109 2.87 -5.93 -0.01
CA LEU A 109 3.54 -6.68 -1.07
C LEU A 109 3.95 -8.08 -0.60
N PHE A 110 4.37 -8.22 0.65
CA PHE A 110 4.79 -9.50 1.19
C PHE A 110 3.59 -10.40 1.56
N ALA A 111 2.69 -9.89 2.39
CA ALA A 111 1.64 -10.71 3.00
C ALA A 111 0.42 -10.89 2.10
N VAL A 112 0.08 -9.90 1.29
CA VAL A 112 -1.10 -9.96 0.43
C VAL A 112 -0.74 -10.44 -0.97
N GLU A 113 0.28 -9.85 -1.58
CA GLU A 113 0.66 -10.17 -2.95
C GLU A 113 1.66 -11.32 -3.05
N GLY A 114 2.29 -11.70 -1.94
CA GLY A 114 3.18 -12.86 -1.91
C GLY A 114 4.55 -12.66 -2.55
N TYR A 115 5.01 -11.42 -2.70
CA TYR A 115 6.33 -11.16 -3.25
C TYR A 115 7.42 -11.63 -2.27
N PRO A 116 8.47 -12.30 -2.76
CA PRO A 116 9.63 -12.58 -1.93
C PRO A 116 10.29 -11.28 -1.45
N GLN A 117 10.92 -11.33 -0.30
CA GLN A 117 11.53 -10.13 0.30
C GLN A 117 12.57 -9.49 -0.61
N GLN A 118 13.37 -10.29 -1.31
CA GLN A 118 14.35 -9.76 -2.26
C GLN A 118 13.69 -9.01 -3.41
N ASP A 119 12.57 -9.53 -3.92
CA ASP A 119 11.83 -8.88 -4.99
C ASP A 119 11.24 -7.55 -4.53
N ILE A 120 10.77 -7.49 -3.27
CA ILE A 120 10.28 -6.23 -2.68
C ILE A 120 11.42 -5.22 -2.56
N ALA A 121 12.60 -5.67 -2.13
CA ALA A 121 13.78 -4.82 -2.02
C ALA A 121 14.13 -4.21 -3.38
N ASP A 122 14.15 -5.03 -4.41
CA ASP A 122 14.43 -4.58 -5.79
C ASP A 122 13.33 -3.64 -6.29
N LEU A 123 12.07 -3.99 -6.05
CA LEU A 123 10.90 -3.22 -6.47
C LEU A 123 10.87 -1.83 -5.83
N LEU A 124 11.16 -1.75 -4.53
CA LEU A 124 11.13 -0.48 -3.79
C LEU A 124 12.47 0.25 -3.80
N GLU A 125 13.50 -0.35 -4.40
CA GLU A 125 14.87 0.22 -4.45
C GLU A 125 15.44 0.49 -3.06
N VAL A 126 15.27 -0.49 -2.18
CA VAL A 126 15.83 -0.45 -0.82
C VAL A 126 16.61 -1.73 -0.56
N ARG A 127 17.38 -1.75 0.53
CA ARG A 127 18.12 -2.95 0.93
C ARG A 127 17.19 -4.01 1.49
N ILE A 128 17.51 -5.29 1.31
CA ILE A 128 16.69 -6.38 1.84
C ILE A 128 16.56 -6.32 3.37
N GLY A 129 17.59 -5.87 4.05
CA GLY A 129 17.52 -5.65 5.50
C GLY A 129 16.46 -4.65 5.90
N THR A 130 16.29 -3.60 5.11
CA THR A 130 15.22 -2.62 5.32
C THR A 130 13.84 -3.26 5.16
N VAL A 131 13.65 -4.08 4.13
CA VAL A 131 12.40 -4.80 3.89
C VAL A 131 12.08 -5.72 5.07
N LYS A 132 13.06 -6.51 5.50
CA LYS A 132 12.89 -7.44 6.63
C LYS A 132 12.49 -6.69 7.92
N ALA A 133 13.15 -5.57 8.20
CA ALA A 133 12.85 -4.74 9.37
C ALA A 133 11.44 -4.15 9.29
N GLN A 134 11.05 -3.64 8.12
CA GLN A 134 9.72 -3.07 7.92
C GLN A 134 8.62 -4.12 8.08
N ILE A 135 8.81 -5.31 7.53
CA ILE A 135 7.83 -6.41 7.68
C ILE A 135 7.72 -6.84 9.14
N PHE A 136 8.84 -6.98 9.82
CA PHE A 136 8.86 -7.34 11.24
C PHE A 136 8.09 -6.32 12.07
N GLN A 137 8.38 -5.03 11.89
CA GLN A 137 7.71 -3.94 12.61
C GLN A 137 6.22 -3.88 12.27
N ALA A 138 5.86 -4.12 11.00
CA ALA A 138 4.46 -4.17 10.60
C ALA A 138 3.70 -5.26 11.35
N LYS A 139 4.27 -6.46 11.42
CA LYS A 139 3.65 -7.58 12.14
C LYS A 139 3.47 -7.26 13.62
N GLU A 140 4.47 -6.64 14.25
CA GLU A 140 4.39 -6.24 15.65
C GLU A 140 3.25 -5.23 15.87
N ARG A 141 3.18 -4.20 15.04
CA ARG A 141 2.14 -3.17 15.15
C ARG A 141 0.74 -3.74 14.90
N LEU A 142 0.60 -4.61 13.91
CA LEU A 142 -0.69 -5.25 13.62
C LEU A 142 -1.13 -6.14 14.77
N ARG A 143 -0.20 -6.89 15.35
CA ARG A 143 -0.49 -7.73 16.52
C ARG A 143 -1.01 -6.88 17.67
N ASP A 144 -0.33 -5.78 17.97
CA ASP A 144 -0.72 -4.88 19.06
C ASP A 144 -2.10 -4.26 18.82
N LEU A 145 -2.38 -3.83 17.59
CA LEU A 145 -3.66 -3.23 17.24
C LEU A 145 -4.81 -4.23 17.29
N LEU A 146 -4.56 -5.50 16.98
CA LEU A 146 -5.60 -6.53 16.94
C LEU A 146 -5.82 -7.24 18.26
N THR A 147 -4.80 -7.34 19.12
CA THR A 147 -4.89 -8.07 20.38
C THR A 147 -5.24 -7.18 21.58
N ASP A 148 -5.13 -5.88 21.43
CA ASP A 148 -5.35 -4.92 22.52
C ASP A 148 -6.30 -3.82 22.06
N PRO A 149 -7.59 -4.15 21.80
CA PRO A 149 -8.55 -3.13 21.41
C PRO A 149 -8.73 -2.12 22.54
N PRO A 150 -8.77 -0.81 22.23
CA PRO A 150 -8.82 0.25 23.24
C PRO A 150 -10.02 0.18 24.19
N ASP A 151 -11.05 -0.56 23.85
CA ASP A 151 -12.28 -0.63 24.62
C ASP A 151 -12.26 -1.66 25.74
N MET A 152 -11.28 -2.54 25.81
CA MET A 152 -11.21 -3.56 26.84
C MET A 152 -10.52 -3.11 28.13
N ARG A 153 -9.95 -1.91 28.15
CA ARG A 153 -9.24 -1.37 29.31
C ARG A 153 -10.07 -0.43 30.18
N THR A 154 -11.30 -0.15 29.80
CA THR A 154 -12.16 0.81 30.51
C THR A 154 -13.18 0.16 31.42
N THR A 155 -12.96 -1.05 31.85
CA THR A 155 -13.79 -1.67 32.89
C THR A 155 -13.08 -1.67 34.22
#